data_34709cdbddadc70f7174aa546858e68f
#
_entry.id   34709cdbddadc70f7174aa546858e68f
#
_cell.length_a   1.000
_cell.length_b   1.000
_cell.length_c   1.000
_cell.angle_alpha   90.00
_cell.angle_beta   90.00
_cell.angle_gamma   90.00
#
_symmetry.space_group_name_H-M   'P 1'
#
loop_
_entity.id
_entity.type
_entity.pdbx_description
1 polymer ?
#
loop_
_entity_poly.entity_id
_entity_poly.type
_entity_poly.pdbx_seq_one_letter_code
_entity_poly.pdbx_strand_id
1 'polypeptide(L)' 'MKNLENQISNLLKEIEIMIKNGEKSNIDTKRKELDLLLQEYLKDFK' A
#
# COMPACT_ATOMS: atom_id res chain seq x y z
N MET A 1 -15.25 -0.35 -2.79
CA MET A 1 -14.99 -1.51 -3.61
C MET A 1 -13.99 -2.43 -2.96
N LYS A 2 -14.31 -3.71 -2.91
CA LYS A 2 -13.47 -4.65 -2.18
C LYS A 2 -12.11 -4.85 -2.84
N ASN A 3 -12.05 -4.72 -4.17
CA ASN A 3 -10.78 -4.92 -4.84
C ASN A 3 -9.73 -3.93 -4.37
N LEU A 4 -10.12 -2.67 -4.28
CA LEU A 4 -9.18 -1.64 -3.86
C LEU A 4 -8.76 -1.85 -2.42
N GLU A 5 -9.71 -2.19 -1.56
CA GLU A 5 -9.40 -2.45 -0.16
C GLU A 5 -8.43 -3.62 -0.03
N ASN A 6 -8.65 -4.66 -0.83
CA ASN A 6 -7.76 -5.82 -0.78
C ASN A 6 -6.36 -5.46 -1.23
N GLN A 7 -6.25 -4.64 -2.27
CA GLN A 7 -4.94 -4.23 -2.74
C GLN A 7 -4.20 -3.42 -1.69
N ILE A 8 -4.91 -2.51 -1.04
CA ILE A 8 -4.29 -1.70 0.01
C ILE A 8 -3.85 -2.59 1.17
N SER A 9 -4.69 -3.52 1.56
CA SER A 9 -4.36 -4.41 2.66
C SER A 9 -3.14 -5.27 2.33
N ASN A 10 -3.07 -5.76 1.10
CA ASN A 10 -1.92 -6.57 0.68
C ASN A 10 -0.65 -5.76 0.68
N LEU A 11 -0.71 -4.52 0.21
CA LEU A 11 0.47 -3.66 0.22
C LEU A 11 0.94 -3.37 1.63
N LEU A 12 0.01 -3.13 2.53
CA LEU A 12 0.37 -2.89 3.92
C LEU A 12 1.10 -4.09 4.51
N LYS A 13 0.62 -5.28 4.21
CA LYS A 13 1.28 -6.48 4.70
C LYS A 13 2.69 -6.61 4.13
N GLU A 14 2.84 -6.33 2.85
CA GLU A 14 4.15 -6.42 2.23
C GLU A 14 5.11 -5.43 2.85
N ILE A 15 4.63 -4.22 3.10
CA ILE A 15 5.49 -3.21 3.72
C ILE A 15 5.90 -3.65 5.11
N GLU A 16 4.99 -4.25 5.87
CA GLU A 16 5.32 -4.76 7.19
C GLU A 16 6.43 -5.80 7.13
N ILE A 17 6.32 -6.71 6.18
CA ILE A 17 7.32 -7.76 6.02
C ILE A 17 8.66 -7.15 5.64
N MET A 18 8.64 -6.17 4.76
CA MET A 18 9.88 -5.51 4.37
C MET A 18 10.56 -4.84 5.54
N ILE A 19 9.77 -4.19 6.38
CA ILE A 19 10.34 -3.53 7.55
C ILE A 19 10.99 -4.57 8.48
N LYS A 20 10.32 -5.68 8.68
CA LYS A 20 10.87 -6.74 9.52
C LYS A 20 12.15 -7.30 8.96
N ASN A 21 12.24 -7.39 7.63
CA ASN A 21 13.42 -7.94 6.97
C ASN A 21 14.53 -6.91 6.79
N GLY A 22 14.25 -5.65 7.07
CA GLY A 22 15.24 -4.61 6.93
C GLY A 22 15.47 -4.17 5.50
N GLU A 23 14.53 -4.43 4.60
CA GLU A 23 14.64 -4.02 3.20
C GLU A 23 14.18 -2.58 3.06
N LYS A 24 15.11 -1.67 2.96
CA LYS A 24 14.75 -0.26 2.91
C LYS A 24 14.57 0.26 1.49
N SER A 25 15.29 -0.31 0.54
CA SER A 25 15.28 0.25 -0.82
C SER A 25 13.92 0.07 -1.48
N ASN A 26 13.20 -0.99 -1.20
CA ASN A 26 11.91 -1.26 -1.84
C ASN A 26 10.75 -0.62 -1.09
N ILE A 27 10.97 -0.20 0.14
CA ILE A 27 9.90 0.35 0.95
C ILE A 27 9.39 1.65 0.33
N ASP A 28 10.28 2.49 -0.15
CA ASP A 28 9.87 3.77 -0.74
C ASP A 28 8.95 3.54 -1.94
N THR A 29 9.31 2.59 -2.78
CA THR A 29 8.50 2.28 -3.96
C THR A 29 7.13 1.77 -3.55
N LYS A 30 7.10 0.88 -2.57
CA LYS A 30 5.83 0.33 -2.10
C LYS A 30 4.96 1.39 -1.44
N ARG A 31 5.57 2.30 -0.71
CA ARG A 31 4.81 3.36 -0.08
C ARG A 31 4.19 4.29 -1.12
N LYS A 32 4.90 4.54 -2.20
CA LYS A 32 4.33 5.35 -3.28
C LYS A 32 3.12 4.67 -3.89
N GLU A 33 3.21 3.37 -4.10
CA GLU A 33 2.06 2.63 -4.62
C GLU A 33 0.89 2.70 -3.66
N LEU A 34 1.19 2.55 -2.37
CA LEU A 34 0.13 2.64 -1.37
C LEU A 34 -0.53 4.02 -1.40
N ASP A 35 0.27 5.05 -1.54
CA ASP A 35 -0.26 6.41 -1.62
C ASP A 35 -1.23 6.55 -2.78
N LEU A 36 -0.84 6.05 -3.94
CA LEU A 36 -1.70 6.14 -5.12
C LEU A 36 -3.00 5.39 -4.91
N LEU A 37 -2.93 4.21 -4.33
CA LEU A 37 -4.13 3.44 -4.06
C LEU A 37 -5.04 4.13 -3.07
N LEU A 38 -4.44 4.73 -2.06
CA LEU A 38 -5.23 5.47 -1.08
C LEU A 38 -5.93 6.66 -1.71
N GLN A 39 -5.24 7.36 -2.60
CA GLN A 39 -5.85 8.49 -3.27
C GLN A 39 -7.05 8.06 -4.09
N GLU A 40 -6.93 6.96 -4.79
CA GLU A 40 -8.06 6.43 -5.56
C GLU A 40 -9.20 6.00 -4.67
N TYR A 41 -8.86 5.38 -3.57
CA TYR A 41 -9.87 4.93 -2.62
C TYR A 41 -10.65 6.11 -2.06
N LEU A 42 -9.95 7.16 -1.71
CA LEU A 42 -10.60 8.36 -1.17
C LEU A 42 -11.43 9.09 -2.20
N LYS A 43 -11.03 9.00 -3.46
CA LYS A 43 -11.81 9.60 -4.53
C LYS A 43 -13.21 9.01 -4.60
N ASP A 44 -13.32 7.72 -4.40
CA ASP A 44 -14.60 7.05 -4.48
C ASP A 44 -15.49 7.38 -3.31
N PHE A 45 -14.94 7.99 -2.31
CA PHE A 45 -15.66 8.24 -1.05
C PHE A 45 -16.46 9.52 -1.08
N LYS A 46 -16.61 10.13 -2.17
CA LYS A 46 -17.30 11.41 -2.22
C LYS A 46 -18.78 11.39 -1.88
#